data_a7a8fefddb49be74a06297477ac2b9c1
#
_entry.id   a7a8fefddb49be74a06297477ac2b9c1
#
_cell.length_a   1.000
_cell.length_b   1.000
_cell.length_c   1.000
_cell.angle_alpha   90.00
_cell.angle_beta   90.00
_cell.angle_gamma   90.00
#
_symmetry.space_group_name_H-M   'P 1'
#
loop_
_entity.id
_entity.type
_entity.pdbx_description
1 polymer ?
#
loop_
_entity_poly.entity_id
_entity_poly.type
_entity_poly.pdbx_seq_one_letter_code
_entity_poly.pdbx_strand_id
1 'polypeptide(L)'
;MFYLKLCFAAIKNAFLQVIRIPRHSITSIVVVAFGCLTMILFGGFVESMYDGMRENMIHSQLGHIQIAAKGFEKSGTIEPEKYLISPELVETIRKVVQDNPHVITITSRYHFIGIISNGRQSTSFLGTGVNPSSERELSTSIYIKEGQDLSSRQPDGVLLGEGLAQGIHANVDDRLTILTTTVDGGMNATDVTVTGIMTTGISDLDMRLIRMELPYVQQLVDTNKVTKLVILLDNTNNTEKVSVQLANIIKEKKLP
;
A
#
# COMPACT_ATOMS: atom_id res chain seq x y z
N MET A 1 7.14 -51.80 34.20
CA MET A 1 5.89 -52.54 33.91
C MET A 1 4.75 -52.16 34.88
N PHE A 2 5.02 -51.93 36.17
CA PHE A 2 4.03 -51.56 37.21
C PHE A 2 3.37 -50.20 36.91
N TYR A 3 4.13 -49.15 36.60
CA TYR A 3 3.61 -47.81 36.29
C TYR A 3 2.71 -47.76 35.05
N LEU A 4 2.99 -48.60 34.05
CA LEU A 4 2.17 -48.67 32.84
C LEU A 4 0.78 -49.25 33.12
N LYS A 5 0.70 -50.29 34.00
CA LYS A 5 -0.57 -50.88 34.43
C LYS A 5 -1.38 -49.91 35.30
N LEU A 6 -0.72 -49.10 36.14
CA LEU A 6 -1.35 -48.10 36.98
C LEU A 6 -1.96 -46.96 36.12
N CYS A 7 -1.21 -46.46 35.12
CA CYS A 7 -1.71 -45.48 34.16
C CYS A 7 -2.92 -45.99 33.36
N PHE A 8 -2.86 -47.22 32.89
CA PHE A 8 -3.97 -47.81 32.14
C PHE A 8 -5.23 -47.99 32.99
N ALA A 9 -5.07 -48.40 34.26
CA ALA A 9 -6.17 -48.50 35.20
C ALA A 9 -6.78 -47.13 35.55
N ALA A 10 -5.94 -46.11 35.70
CA ALA A 10 -6.37 -44.74 35.94
C ALA A 10 -7.18 -44.18 34.75
N ILE A 11 -6.69 -44.36 33.49
CA ILE A 11 -7.39 -43.94 32.28
C ILE A 11 -8.73 -44.67 32.13
N LYS A 12 -8.77 -45.98 32.36
CA LYS A 12 -10.00 -46.78 32.33
C LYS A 12 -11.02 -46.29 33.37
N ASN A 13 -10.60 -46.02 34.61
CA ASN A 13 -11.48 -45.50 35.64
C ASN A 13 -11.99 -44.09 35.33
N ALA A 14 -11.14 -43.22 34.79
CA ALA A 14 -11.54 -41.89 34.34
C ALA A 14 -12.63 -41.97 33.24
N PHE A 15 -12.44 -42.85 32.25
CA PHE A 15 -13.42 -43.08 31.20
C PHE A 15 -14.78 -43.61 31.72
N LEU A 16 -14.74 -44.54 32.68
CA LEU A 16 -15.94 -45.06 33.32
C LEU A 16 -16.68 -43.98 34.15
N GLN A 17 -15.95 -43.07 34.81
CA GLN A 17 -16.55 -41.94 35.54
C GLN A 17 -17.25 -40.96 34.61
N VAL A 18 -16.69 -40.68 33.43
CA VAL A 18 -17.33 -39.81 32.38
C VAL A 18 -18.70 -40.37 32.01
N ILE A 19 -18.82 -41.69 31.85
CA ILE A 19 -20.09 -42.34 31.47
C ILE A 19 -21.06 -42.39 32.66
N ARG A 20 -20.56 -42.51 33.89
CA ARG A 20 -21.37 -42.73 35.09
C ARG A 20 -22.04 -41.45 35.63
N ILE A 21 -21.49 -40.26 35.27
CA ILE A 21 -22.02 -38.95 35.68
C ILE A 21 -22.28 -38.08 34.44
N PRO A 22 -23.31 -38.42 33.63
CA PRO A 22 -23.47 -37.84 32.31
C PRO A 22 -23.70 -36.32 32.33
N ARG A 23 -24.38 -35.79 33.38
CA ARG A 23 -24.68 -34.34 33.45
C ARG A 23 -23.40 -33.48 33.51
N HIS A 24 -22.42 -33.82 34.34
CA HIS A 24 -21.18 -33.08 34.45
C HIS A 24 -20.30 -33.28 33.21
N SER A 25 -20.28 -34.50 32.68
CA SER A 25 -19.51 -34.81 31.47
C SER A 25 -20.01 -34.06 30.25
N ILE A 26 -21.34 -34.00 30.04
CA ILE A 26 -21.94 -33.24 28.96
C ILE A 26 -21.64 -31.75 29.10
N THR A 27 -21.76 -31.18 30.31
CA THR A 27 -21.44 -29.77 30.54
C THR A 27 -19.99 -29.47 30.19
N SER A 28 -19.05 -30.31 30.63
CA SER A 28 -17.61 -30.15 30.35
C SER A 28 -17.32 -30.26 28.84
N ILE A 29 -17.93 -31.22 28.14
CA ILE A 29 -17.79 -31.40 26.71
C ILE A 29 -18.32 -30.18 25.96
N VAL A 30 -19.48 -29.67 26.34
CA VAL A 30 -20.08 -28.48 25.72
C VAL A 30 -19.20 -27.24 25.91
N VAL A 31 -18.68 -27.03 27.10
CA VAL A 31 -17.78 -25.89 27.37
C VAL A 31 -16.49 -25.98 26.55
N VAL A 32 -15.86 -27.16 26.50
CA VAL A 32 -14.64 -27.36 25.70
C VAL A 32 -14.95 -27.21 24.22
N ALA A 33 -16.03 -27.81 23.73
CA ALA A 33 -16.44 -27.70 22.32
C ALA A 33 -16.72 -26.24 21.93
N PHE A 34 -17.42 -25.50 22.79
CA PHE A 34 -17.68 -24.08 22.59
C PHE A 34 -16.40 -23.25 22.57
N GLY A 35 -15.47 -23.52 23.49
CA GLY A 35 -14.16 -22.87 23.50
C GLY A 35 -13.36 -23.14 22.23
N CYS A 36 -13.28 -24.38 21.78
CA CYS A 36 -12.62 -24.74 20.52
C CYS A 36 -13.29 -24.09 19.30
N LEU A 37 -14.63 -24.10 19.25
CA LEU A 37 -15.38 -23.47 18.18
C LEU A 37 -15.12 -21.96 18.11
N THR A 38 -15.16 -21.28 19.25
CA THR A 38 -14.84 -19.85 19.35
C THR A 38 -13.43 -19.55 18.87
N MET A 39 -12.46 -20.37 19.24
CA MET A 39 -11.05 -20.19 18.83
C MET A 39 -10.88 -20.36 17.31
N ILE A 40 -11.54 -21.35 16.72
CA ILE A 40 -11.51 -21.58 15.26
C ILE A 40 -12.17 -20.42 14.50
N LEU A 41 -13.35 -20.00 14.94
CA LEU A 41 -14.08 -18.87 14.32
C LEU A 41 -13.29 -17.58 14.44
N PHE A 42 -12.72 -17.30 15.61
CA PHE A 42 -11.90 -16.11 15.83
C PHE A 42 -10.62 -16.12 14.96
N GLY A 43 -9.94 -17.27 14.87
CA GLY A 43 -8.76 -17.43 14.00
C GLY A 43 -9.10 -17.17 12.53
N GLY A 44 -10.18 -17.73 12.02
CA GLY A 44 -10.64 -17.49 10.64
C GLY A 44 -11.04 -16.04 10.40
N PHE A 45 -11.68 -15.39 11.37
CA PHE A 45 -12.02 -13.96 11.30
C PHE A 45 -10.76 -13.08 11.21
N VAL A 46 -9.76 -13.33 12.07
CA VAL A 46 -8.50 -12.59 12.08
C VAL A 46 -7.76 -12.75 10.76
N GLU A 47 -7.67 -13.98 10.23
CA GLU A 47 -7.03 -14.23 8.93
C GLU A 47 -7.74 -13.49 7.79
N SER A 48 -9.06 -13.56 7.74
CA SER A 48 -9.86 -12.81 6.74
C SER A 48 -9.65 -11.30 6.84
N MET A 49 -9.51 -10.76 8.06
CA MET A 49 -9.23 -9.34 8.27
C MET A 49 -7.84 -8.95 7.75
N TYR A 50 -6.82 -9.77 7.99
CA TYR A 50 -5.47 -9.53 7.48
C TYR A 50 -5.41 -9.61 5.95
N ASP A 51 -6.10 -10.56 5.35
CA ASP A 51 -6.19 -10.68 3.89
C ASP A 51 -6.88 -9.45 3.28
N GLY A 52 -8.00 -9.01 3.84
CA GLY A 52 -8.69 -7.80 3.40
C GLY A 52 -7.83 -6.54 3.53
N MET A 53 -7.07 -6.41 4.64
CA MET A 53 -6.16 -5.29 4.84
C MET A 53 -4.99 -5.32 3.84
N ARG A 54 -4.42 -6.49 3.58
CA ARG A 54 -3.34 -6.68 2.60
C ARG A 54 -3.80 -6.30 1.19
N GLU A 55 -4.94 -6.81 0.74
CA GLU A 55 -5.50 -6.49 -0.57
C GLU A 55 -5.81 -4.99 -0.70
N ASN A 56 -6.37 -4.37 0.35
CA ASN A 56 -6.59 -2.93 0.36
C ASN A 56 -5.27 -2.15 0.20
N MET A 57 -4.20 -2.53 0.91
CA MET A 57 -2.89 -1.87 0.78
C MET A 57 -2.28 -2.07 -0.61
N ILE A 58 -2.41 -3.25 -1.20
CA ILE A 58 -1.96 -3.53 -2.57
C ILE A 58 -2.68 -2.61 -3.55
N HIS A 59 -3.99 -2.53 -3.47
CA HIS A 59 -4.85 -1.79 -4.39
C HIS A 59 -5.04 -0.31 -4.04
N SER A 60 -4.40 0.22 -3.00
CA SER A 60 -4.38 1.65 -2.70
C SER A 60 -3.03 2.29 -2.91
N GLN A 61 -1.94 1.65 -2.45
CA GLN A 61 -0.64 2.28 -2.35
C GLN A 61 0.52 1.44 -2.90
N LEU A 62 0.58 0.16 -2.53
CA LEU A 62 1.82 -0.59 -2.64
C LEU A 62 1.97 -1.33 -3.97
N GLY A 63 0.87 -1.76 -4.61
CA GLY A 63 0.92 -2.78 -5.65
C GLY A 63 1.42 -4.11 -5.09
N HIS A 64 1.66 -5.09 -5.94
CA HIS A 64 2.20 -6.39 -5.54
C HIS A 64 3.73 -6.38 -5.44
N ILE A 65 4.40 -5.67 -6.34
CA ILE A 65 5.86 -5.58 -6.39
C ILE A 65 6.26 -4.13 -6.59
N GLN A 66 7.27 -3.69 -5.84
CA GLN A 66 7.89 -2.37 -6.01
C GLN A 66 9.35 -2.54 -6.41
N ILE A 67 9.77 -1.80 -7.41
CA ILE A 67 11.16 -1.72 -7.84
C ILE A 67 11.64 -0.31 -7.53
N ALA A 68 12.65 -0.20 -6.70
CA ALA A 68 13.31 1.03 -6.31
C ALA A 68 14.82 0.85 -6.33
N ALA A 69 15.58 1.93 -6.42
CA ALA A 69 17.03 1.88 -6.31
C ALA A 69 17.45 1.37 -4.92
N LYS A 70 18.55 0.61 -4.87
CA LYS A 70 19.04 0.01 -3.64
C LYS A 70 19.39 1.09 -2.60
N GLY A 71 18.74 1.01 -1.44
CA GLY A 71 18.91 1.97 -0.35
C GLY A 71 17.88 3.09 -0.29
N PHE A 72 16.99 3.19 -1.27
CA PHE A 72 15.92 4.20 -1.30
C PHE A 72 15.08 4.22 -0.02
N GLU A 73 14.68 3.07 0.52
CA GLU A 73 13.87 3.00 1.75
C GLU A 73 14.55 3.59 3.00
N LYS A 74 15.89 3.56 3.02
CA LYS A 74 16.67 4.07 4.18
C LYS A 74 17.00 5.55 4.07
N SER A 75 17.29 6.03 2.88
CA SER A 75 17.88 7.36 2.67
C SER A 75 17.24 8.15 1.53
N GLY A 76 16.33 7.56 0.77
CA GLY A 76 15.75 8.20 -0.41
C GLY A 76 14.90 9.43 -0.13
N THR A 77 14.41 9.60 1.11
CA THR A 77 13.71 10.83 1.53
C THR A 77 14.68 11.96 1.86
N ILE A 78 15.92 11.64 2.24
CA ILE A 78 16.95 12.61 2.66
C ILE A 78 17.82 13.04 1.47
N GLU A 79 18.17 12.08 0.60
CA GLU A 79 19.04 12.29 -0.57
C GLU A 79 18.35 11.68 -1.82
N PRO A 80 17.21 12.22 -2.26
CA PRO A 80 16.41 11.61 -3.33
C PRO A 80 17.19 11.46 -4.64
N GLU A 81 18.07 12.39 -4.97
CA GLU A 81 18.85 12.41 -6.21
C GLU A 81 19.69 11.14 -6.42
N LYS A 82 20.16 10.51 -5.34
CA LYS A 82 21.00 9.31 -5.40
C LYS A 82 20.23 8.02 -5.73
N TYR A 83 18.93 8.05 -5.54
CA TYR A 83 18.09 6.86 -5.60
C TYR A 83 17.02 6.93 -6.69
N LEU A 84 17.11 7.91 -7.60
CA LEU A 84 16.16 8.05 -8.69
C LEU A 84 16.47 7.09 -9.84
N ILE A 85 15.42 6.55 -10.43
CA ILE A 85 15.46 5.66 -11.60
C ILE A 85 15.35 6.51 -12.86
N SER A 86 16.32 6.37 -13.78
CA SER A 86 16.31 7.11 -15.04
C SER A 86 15.23 6.61 -16.01
N PRO A 87 14.75 7.43 -16.95
CA PRO A 87 13.76 7.03 -17.95
C PRO A 87 14.19 5.82 -18.78
N GLU A 88 15.49 5.72 -19.15
CA GLU A 88 16.03 4.62 -19.94
C GLU A 88 15.93 3.29 -19.14
N LEU A 89 16.20 3.35 -17.84
CA LEU A 89 16.10 2.21 -16.95
C LEU A 89 14.63 1.80 -16.74
N VAL A 90 13.74 2.78 -16.60
CA VAL A 90 12.28 2.56 -16.55
C VAL A 90 11.80 1.79 -17.78
N GLU A 91 12.17 2.22 -18.98
CA GLU A 91 11.77 1.56 -20.22
C GLU A 91 12.38 0.14 -20.35
N THR A 92 13.61 -0.04 -19.90
CA THR A 92 14.25 -1.36 -19.88
C THR A 92 13.52 -2.33 -18.94
N ILE A 93 13.17 -1.87 -17.74
CA ILE A 93 12.41 -2.67 -16.76
C ILE A 93 11.01 -2.94 -17.28
N ARG A 94 10.34 -1.94 -17.85
CA ARG A 94 9.00 -2.07 -18.43
C ARG A 94 8.93 -3.18 -19.48
N LYS A 95 9.87 -3.21 -20.43
CA LYS A 95 9.94 -4.26 -21.47
C LYS A 95 10.09 -5.65 -20.88
N VAL A 96 10.91 -5.79 -19.83
CA VAL A 96 11.12 -7.08 -19.16
C VAL A 96 9.87 -7.55 -18.41
N VAL A 97 9.19 -6.60 -17.77
CA VAL A 97 8.02 -6.89 -16.92
C VAL A 97 6.78 -7.18 -17.74
N GLN A 98 6.57 -6.46 -18.86
CA GLN A 98 5.41 -6.62 -19.73
C GLN A 98 5.33 -7.99 -20.41
N ASP A 99 6.46 -8.69 -20.57
CA ASP A 99 6.48 -10.05 -21.15
C ASP A 99 5.95 -11.12 -20.17
N ASN A 100 5.74 -10.76 -18.90
CA ASN A 100 5.22 -11.71 -17.90
C ASN A 100 3.67 -11.73 -17.93
N PRO A 101 3.05 -12.89 -18.18
CA PRO A 101 1.59 -13.00 -18.33
C PRO A 101 0.80 -12.71 -17.05
N HIS A 102 1.45 -12.69 -15.89
CA HIS A 102 0.83 -12.39 -14.60
C HIS A 102 0.81 -10.89 -14.28
N VAL A 103 1.41 -10.04 -15.13
CA VAL A 103 1.45 -8.60 -14.92
C VAL A 103 0.24 -7.94 -15.57
N ILE A 104 -0.57 -7.24 -14.76
CA ILE A 104 -1.70 -6.44 -15.25
C ILE A 104 -1.21 -5.08 -15.71
N THR A 105 -0.51 -4.36 -14.83
CA THR A 105 -0.02 -3.02 -15.14
C THR A 105 1.28 -2.71 -14.41
N ILE A 106 2.04 -1.77 -14.98
CA ILE A 106 3.24 -1.19 -14.38
C ILE A 106 3.13 0.32 -14.42
N THR A 107 3.27 0.97 -13.28
CA THR A 107 3.22 2.42 -13.16
C THR A 107 4.48 2.98 -12.53
N SER A 108 4.86 4.17 -12.98
CA SER A 108 5.97 4.93 -12.41
C SER A 108 5.43 5.92 -11.40
N ARG A 109 6.09 6.05 -10.25
CA ARG A 109 5.71 7.00 -9.21
C ARG A 109 6.90 7.84 -8.79
N TYR A 110 6.62 9.10 -8.50
CA TYR A 110 7.56 10.00 -7.85
C TYR A 110 7.02 10.39 -6.48
N HIS A 111 7.71 10.03 -5.41
CA HIS A 111 7.35 10.43 -4.06
C HIS A 111 8.11 11.69 -3.66
N PHE A 112 7.39 12.65 -3.11
CA PHE A 112 7.95 13.90 -2.63
C PHE A 112 7.22 14.37 -1.38
N ILE A 113 7.84 15.28 -0.66
CA ILE A 113 7.29 15.88 0.54
C ILE A 113 7.30 17.40 0.38
N GLY A 114 6.43 18.08 1.09
CA GLY A 114 6.37 19.52 1.03
C GLY A 114 5.35 20.10 1.98
N ILE A 115 5.04 21.37 1.74
CA ILE A 115 4.03 22.12 2.45
C ILE A 115 2.97 22.55 1.45
N ILE A 116 1.71 22.39 1.80
CA ILE A 116 0.56 22.87 1.04
C ILE A 116 -0.17 23.92 1.85
N SER A 117 -0.61 25.00 1.17
CA SER A 117 -1.22 26.16 1.82
C SER A 117 -2.39 26.70 1.01
N ASN A 118 -3.44 27.14 1.70
CA ASN A 118 -4.54 27.92 1.14
C ASN A 118 -4.39 29.43 1.37
N GLY A 119 -3.20 29.90 1.77
CA GLY A 119 -2.92 31.29 2.11
C GLY A 119 -3.28 31.68 3.55
N ARG A 120 -4.06 30.86 4.28
CA ARG A 120 -4.42 31.09 5.70
C ARG A 120 -3.87 29.99 6.60
N GLN A 121 -3.89 28.77 6.11
CA GLN A 121 -3.41 27.58 6.82
C GLN A 121 -2.44 26.84 5.92
N SER A 122 -1.46 26.20 6.54
CA SER A 122 -0.49 25.36 5.85
C SER A 122 -0.24 24.09 6.64
N THR A 123 0.00 22.99 5.93
CA THR A 123 0.35 21.71 6.53
C THR A 123 1.36 20.97 5.67
N SER A 124 2.11 20.05 6.28
CA SER A 124 3.00 19.16 5.54
C SER A 124 2.20 18.05 4.86
N PHE A 125 2.68 17.63 3.70
CA PHE A 125 2.06 16.54 2.94
C PHE A 125 3.08 15.49 2.48
N LEU A 126 2.56 14.32 2.15
CA LEU A 126 3.22 13.25 1.42
C LEU A 126 2.62 13.19 0.02
N GLY A 127 3.39 13.62 -0.98
CA GLY A 127 2.94 13.71 -2.35
C GLY A 127 3.38 12.51 -3.18
N THR A 128 2.52 12.12 -4.11
CA THR A 128 2.85 11.10 -5.11
C THR A 128 2.46 11.61 -6.49
N GLY A 129 3.46 11.76 -7.36
CA GLY A 129 3.27 11.96 -8.80
C GLY A 129 2.94 10.63 -9.45
N VAL A 130 1.82 10.54 -10.15
CA VAL A 130 1.28 9.31 -10.74
C VAL A 130 0.88 9.53 -12.20
N ASN A 131 0.84 8.46 -12.98
CA ASN A 131 0.22 8.49 -14.29
C ASN A 131 -1.27 8.11 -14.15
N PRO A 132 -2.22 9.02 -14.45
CA PRO A 132 -3.64 8.78 -14.19
C PRO A 132 -4.20 7.53 -14.88
N SER A 133 -3.71 7.17 -16.07
CA SER A 133 -4.23 6.01 -16.82
C SER A 133 -3.85 4.68 -16.16
N SER A 134 -2.58 4.47 -15.84
CA SER A 134 -2.11 3.23 -15.18
C SER A 134 -2.49 3.18 -13.70
N GLU A 135 -2.66 4.34 -13.07
CA GLU A 135 -3.05 4.40 -11.66
C GLU A 135 -4.50 3.95 -11.43
N ARG A 136 -5.42 4.16 -12.38
CA ARG A 136 -6.81 3.67 -12.27
C ARG A 136 -6.90 2.15 -12.17
N GLU A 137 -6.02 1.43 -12.85
CA GLU A 137 -5.97 -0.03 -12.78
C GLU A 137 -5.40 -0.51 -11.45
N LEU A 138 -4.42 0.23 -10.90
CA LEU A 138 -3.72 -0.15 -9.69
C LEU A 138 -4.46 0.27 -8.42
N SER A 139 -4.99 1.49 -8.39
CA SER A 139 -5.52 2.13 -7.18
C SER A 139 -7.04 1.96 -7.03
N THR A 140 -7.54 0.75 -7.20
CA THR A 140 -8.99 0.46 -7.13
C THR A 140 -9.58 0.59 -5.73
N SER A 141 -8.75 0.58 -4.68
CA SER A 141 -9.18 0.81 -3.28
C SER A 141 -9.15 2.28 -2.85
N ILE A 142 -8.86 3.20 -3.77
CA ILE A 142 -8.97 4.64 -3.51
C ILE A 142 -10.30 5.14 -4.06
N TYR A 143 -11.06 5.81 -3.21
CA TYR A 143 -12.37 6.33 -3.56
C TYR A 143 -12.32 7.85 -3.63
N ILE A 144 -12.82 8.41 -4.74
CA ILE A 144 -13.06 9.85 -4.86
C ILE A 144 -14.39 10.15 -4.19
N LYS A 145 -14.35 10.91 -3.09
CA LYS A 145 -15.54 11.32 -2.34
C LYS A 145 -16.23 12.52 -2.97
N GLU A 146 -15.43 13.48 -3.43
CA GLU A 146 -15.91 14.72 -4.04
C GLU A 146 -15.03 15.07 -5.23
N GLY A 147 -15.61 15.72 -6.24
CA GLY A 147 -14.90 16.16 -7.44
C GLY A 147 -14.62 15.03 -8.42
N GLN A 148 -13.47 15.08 -9.08
CA GLN A 148 -13.05 14.17 -10.14
C GLN A 148 -11.63 13.66 -9.90
N ASP A 149 -11.32 12.51 -10.49
CA ASP A 149 -9.97 11.93 -10.50
C ASP A 149 -9.02 12.77 -11.37
N LEU A 150 -7.71 12.57 -11.19
CA LEU A 150 -6.67 13.22 -12.00
C LEU A 150 -6.88 12.95 -13.49
N SER A 151 -6.59 13.97 -14.27
CA SER A 151 -6.70 13.92 -15.72
C SER A 151 -5.58 14.72 -16.37
N SER A 152 -4.94 14.17 -17.40
CA SER A 152 -3.91 14.87 -18.19
C SER A 152 -4.43 16.12 -18.94
N ARG A 153 -5.74 16.37 -18.88
CA ARG A 153 -6.33 17.62 -19.37
C ARG A 153 -6.18 18.78 -18.40
N GLN A 154 -5.93 18.48 -17.12
CA GLN A 154 -5.69 19.45 -16.05
C GLN A 154 -4.42 19.07 -15.29
N PRO A 155 -3.22 19.40 -15.85
CA PRO A 155 -1.95 18.98 -15.28
C PRO A 155 -1.66 19.53 -13.89
N ASP A 156 -2.17 20.74 -13.57
CA ASP A 156 -2.08 21.41 -12.28
C ASP A 156 -3.07 20.87 -11.23
N GLY A 157 -3.83 19.83 -11.60
CA GLY A 157 -4.80 19.20 -10.71
C GLY A 157 -4.15 18.46 -9.56
N VAL A 158 -4.73 18.59 -8.36
CA VAL A 158 -4.34 17.85 -7.15
C VAL A 158 -5.52 17.13 -6.54
N LEU A 159 -5.32 15.86 -6.16
CA LEU A 159 -6.21 15.11 -5.28
C LEU A 159 -5.70 15.24 -3.86
N LEU A 160 -6.58 15.63 -2.96
CA LEU A 160 -6.28 15.71 -1.52
C LEU A 160 -6.88 14.51 -0.79
N GLY A 161 -6.16 13.98 0.17
CA GLY A 161 -6.74 13.09 1.17
C GLY A 161 -7.79 13.83 2.00
N GLU A 162 -8.88 13.16 2.36
CA GLU A 162 -10.01 13.75 3.07
C GLU A 162 -9.57 14.46 4.36
N GLY A 163 -8.73 13.83 5.18
CA GLY A 163 -8.26 14.42 6.43
C GLY A 163 -7.37 15.65 6.20
N LEU A 164 -6.57 15.68 5.11
CA LEU A 164 -5.78 16.85 4.75
C LEU A 164 -6.66 18.00 4.30
N ALA A 165 -7.63 17.73 3.40
CA ALA A 165 -8.58 18.74 2.92
C ALA A 165 -9.37 19.38 4.08
N GLN A 166 -9.86 18.57 5.02
CA GLN A 166 -10.52 19.05 6.24
C GLN A 166 -9.59 19.90 7.11
N GLY A 167 -8.33 19.48 7.27
CA GLY A 167 -7.33 20.16 8.10
C GLY A 167 -6.98 21.56 7.63
N ILE A 168 -7.01 21.82 6.32
CA ILE A 168 -6.74 23.14 5.74
C ILE A 168 -8.01 23.84 5.22
N HIS A 169 -9.20 23.26 5.44
CA HIS A 169 -10.49 23.77 4.94
C HIS A 169 -10.49 24.00 3.41
N ALA A 170 -9.95 23.05 2.66
CA ALA A 170 -9.93 23.10 1.21
C ALA A 170 -11.10 22.33 0.61
N ASN A 171 -11.71 22.87 -0.43
CA ASN A 171 -12.80 22.28 -1.21
C ASN A 171 -12.35 22.04 -2.65
N VAL A 172 -13.15 21.29 -3.41
CA VAL A 172 -12.95 21.12 -4.86
C VAL A 172 -12.99 22.52 -5.53
N ASP A 173 -12.16 22.70 -6.54
CA ASP A 173 -11.91 23.94 -7.29
C ASP A 173 -11.14 25.04 -6.53
N ASP A 174 -10.77 24.84 -5.26
CA ASP A 174 -9.90 25.76 -4.56
C ASP A 174 -8.49 25.78 -5.15
N ARG A 175 -7.87 26.95 -5.16
CA ARG A 175 -6.46 27.12 -5.50
C ARG A 175 -5.59 27.06 -4.26
N LEU A 176 -4.58 26.22 -4.29
CA LEU A 176 -3.61 26.00 -3.22
C LEU A 176 -2.20 26.21 -3.75
N THR A 177 -1.28 26.59 -2.88
CA THR A 177 0.14 26.69 -3.21
C THR A 177 0.89 25.52 -2.59
N ILE A 178 1.66 24.80 -3.39
CA ILE A 178 2.57 23.74 -2.95
C ILE A 178 3.99 24.26 -2.95
N LEU A 179 4.72 24.01 -1.87
CA LEU A 179 6.14 24.27 -1.72
C LEU A 179 6.87 22.95 -1.47
N THR A 180 7.87 22.64 -2.27
CA THR A 180 8.68 21.42 -2.15
C THR A 180 10.15 21.69 -2.47
N THR A 181 11.01 20.71 -2.20
CA THR A 181 12.43 20.77 -2.52
C THR A 181 12.68 20.13 -3.88
N THR A 182 13.47 20.77 -4.73
CA THR A 182 13.95 20.20 -6.00
C THR A 182 15.02 19.13 -5.73
N VAL A 183 15.33 18.33 -6.76
CA VAL A 183 16.36 17.29 -6.67
C VAL A 183 17.72 17.87 -6.29
N ASP A 184 18.05 19.07 -6.76
CA ASP A 184 19.32 19.75 -6.45
C ASP A 184 19.33 20.47 -5.09
N GLY A 185 18.30 20.29 -4.27
CA GLY A 185 18.18 20.89 -2.94
C GLY A 185 17.66 22.32 -2.92
N GLY A 186 17.28 22.88 -4.07
CA GLY A 186 16.59 24.16 -4.16
C GLY A 186 15.14 24.06 -3.66
N MET A 187 14.49 25.20 -3.45
CA MET A 187 13.05 25.24 -3.14
C MET A 187 12.28 25.71 -4.37
N ASN A 188 11.18 25.05 -4.67
CA ASN A 188 10.27 25.44 -5.74
C ASN A 188 8.82 25.45 -5.23
N ALA A 189 8.03 26.34 -5.79
CA ALA A 189 6.62 26.50 -5.45
C ALA A 189 5.77 26.57 -6.70
N THR A 190 4.56 26.04 -6.63
CA THR A 190 3.57 26.11 -7.70
C THR A 190 2.17 26.19 -7.14
N ASP A 191 1.28 26.81 -7.91
CA ASP A 191 -0.14 26.80 -7.59
C ASP A 191 -0.79 25.59 -8.25
N VAL A 192 -1.71 24.97 -7.53
CA VAL A 192 -2.47 23.80 -7.95
C VAL A 192 -3.96 24.02 -7.71
N THR A 193 -4.78 23.32 -8.47
CA THR A 193 -6.23 23.34 -8.33
C THR A 193 -6.73 22.01 -7.74
N VAL A 194 -7.53 22.03 -6.72
CA VAL A 194 -8.12 20.82 -6.12
C VAL A 194 -9.14 20.23 -7.10
N THR A 195 -8.81 19.10 -7.72
CA THR A 195 -9.72 18.40 -8.63
C THR A 195 -10.67 17.47 -7.90
N GLY A 196 -10.26 16.96 -6.73
CA GLY A 196 -11.12 16.09 -5.94
C GLY A 196 -10.52 15.78 -4.57
N ILE A 197 -11.38 15.21 -3.74
CA ILE A 197 -11.06 14.73 -2.39
C ILE A 197 -11.17 13.21 -2.40
N MET A 198 -10.11 12.54 -2.00
CA MET A 198 -10.00 11.08 -2.00
C MET A 198 -9.87 10.50 -0.61
N THR A 199 -10.20 9.23 -0.46
CA THR A 199 -9.89 8.45 0.74
C THR A 199 -9.27 7.10 0.37
N THR A 200 -8.29 6.69 1.15
CA THR A 200 -7.65 5.38 1.08
C THR A 200 -8.31 4.38 2.05
N GLY A 201 -9.24 4.85 2.88
CA GLY A 201 -9.79 4.09 4.01
C GLY A 201 -8.86 4.04 5.22
N ILE A 202 -7.70 4.69 5.18
CA ILE A 202 -6.72 4.78 6.28
C ILE A 202 -6.59 6.25 6.68
N SER A 203 -7.23 6.63 7.78
CA SER A 203 -7.32 8.03 8.21
C SER A 203 -5.96 8.71 8.38
N ASP A 204 -4.95 8.02 8.91
CA ASP A 204 -3.60 8.58 9.12
C ASP A 204 -2.89 8.93 7.81
N LEU A 205 -3.16 8.18 6.74
CA LEU A 205 -2.67 8.50 5.39
C LEU A 205 -3.46 9.67 4.80
N ASP A 206 -4.77 9.64 4.92
CA ASP A 206 -5.66 10.66 4.35
C ASP A 206 -5.42 12.06 4.95
N MET A 207 -4.84 12.15 6.16
CA MET A 207 -4.42 13.41 6.75
C MET A 207 -3.21 14.08 6.10
N ARG A 208 -2.47 13.36 5.24
CA ARG A 208 -1.19 13.86 4.68
C ARG A 208 -1.05 13.62 3.20
N LEU A 209 -1.87 12.76 2.61
CA LEU A 209 -1.67 12.30 1.25
C LEU A 209 -2.18 13.31 0.22
N ILE A 210 -1.35 13.58 -0.80
CA ILE A 210 -1.78 14.22 -2.03
C ILE A 210 -1.34 13.41 -3.24
N ARG A 211 -2.07 13.51 -4.33
CA ARG A 211 -1.70 12.96 -5.63
C ARG A 211 -1.77 14.02 -6.71
N MET A 212 -0.82 13.97 -7.63
CA MET A 212 -0.72 14.87 -8.78
C MET A 212 -0.26 14.11 -10.02
N GLU A 213 -0.40 14.68 -11.18
CA GLU A 213 0.12 14.10 -12.41
C GLU A 213 1.65 14.05 -12.41
N LEU A 214 2.23 12.90 -12.77
CA LEU A 214 3.68 12.66 -12.71
C LEU A 214 4.51 13.68 -13.51
N PRO A 215 4.18 14.03 -14.78
CA PRO A 215 4.95 15.04 -15.51
C PRO A 215 4.96 16.41 -14.84
N TYR A 216 3.85 16.81 -14.22
CA TYR A 216 3.78 18.08 -13.50
C TYR A 216 4.64 18.09 -12.24
N VAL A 217 4.60 16.97 -11.48
CA VAL A 217 5.49 16.80 -10.32
C VAL A 217 6.96 16.81 -10.75
N GLN A 218 7.30 16.13 -11.85
CA GLN A 218 8.67 16.10 -12.39
C GLN A 218 9.19 17.51 -12.75
N GLN A 219 8.34 18.36 -13.32
CA GLN A 219 8.69 19.77 -13.56
C GLN A 219 8.87 20.53 -12.23
N LEU A 220 7.99 20.29 -11.25
CA LEU A 220 8.05 20.95 -9.95
C LEU A 220 9.34 20.63 -9.18
N VAL A 221 9.81 19.38 -9.24
CA VAL A 221 11.03 18.92 -8.54
C VAL A 221 12.28 18.97 -9.42
N ASP A 222 12.18 19.45 -10.65
CA ASP A 222 13.25 19.61 -11.65
C ASP A 222 13.96 18.29 -12.00
N THR A 223 13.19 17.26 -12.39
CA THR A 223 13.74 15.98 -12.84
C THR A 223 12.81 15.25 -13.80
N ASN A 224 13.35 14.40 -14.65
CA ASN A 224 12.59 13.46 -15.48
C ASN A 224 12.63 12.01 -14.94
N LYS A 225 13.28 11.80 -13.79
CA LYS A 225 13.43 10.49 -13.15
C LYS A 225 12.23 10.18 -12.26
N VAL A 226 12.18 8.95 -11.74
CA VAL A 226 11.12 8.48 -10.84
C VAL A 226 11.73 7.81 -9.60
N THR A 227 10.97 7.76 -8.50
CA THR A 227 11.45 7.15 -7.26
C THR A 227 11.27 5.64 -7.26
N LYS A 228 10.19 5.15 -7.86
CA LYS A 228 9.92 3.71 -7.93
C LYS A 228 8.98 3.35 -9.08
N LEU A 229 9.03 2.08 -9.45
CA LEU A 229 8.05 1.41 -10.29
C LEU A 229 7.18 0.51 -9.44
N VAL A 230 5.89 0.52 -9.69
CA VAL A 230 4.90 -0.31 -8.99
C VAL A 230 4.23 -1.24 -10.00
N ILE A 231 4.18 -2.51 -9.67
CA ILE A 231 3.65 -3.56 -10.53
C ILE A 231 2.42 -4.18 -9.86
N LEU A 232 1.33 -4.26 -10.60
CA LEU A 232 0.13 -4.98 -10.22
C LEU A 232 0.11 -6.34 -10.93
N LEU A 233 -0.14 -7.39 -10.18
CA LEU A 233 -0.29 -8.76 -10.69
C LEU A 233 -1.77 -9.16 -10.70
N ASP A 234 -2.06 -10.22 -11.44
CA ASP A 234 -3.38 -10.86 -11.52
C ASP A 234 -3.81 -11.53 -10.22
N ASN A 235 -2.84 -12.01 -9.44
CA ASN A 235 -3.10 -12.70 -8.17
C ASN A 235 -1.93 -12.52 -7.19
N THR A 236 -2.26 -12.24 -5.95
CA THR A 236 -1.30 -12.07 -4.84
C THR A 236 -0.42 -13.29 -4.63
N ASN A 237 -0.93 -14.50 -4.90
CA ASN A 237 -0.16 -15.74 -4.78
C ASN A 237 1.02 -15.83 -5.77
N ASN A 238 0.99 -15.07 -6.86
CA ASN A 238 2.05 -15.02 -7.85
C ASN A 238 3.20 -14.08 -7.46
N THR A 239 3.04 -13.27 -6.40
CA THR A 239 3.98 -12.22 -6.02
C THR A 239 5.39 -12.76 -5.78
N GLU A 240 5.54 -13.82 -5.00
CA GLU A 240 6.84 -14.39 -4.68
C GLU A 240 7.53 -14.94 -5.94
N LYS A 241 6.81 -15.72 -6.75
CA LYS A 241 7.33 -16.31 -7.99
C LYS A 241 7.80 -15.22 -8.97
N VAL A 242 6.97 -14.22 -9.20
CA VAL A 242 7.27 -13.12 -10.14
C VAL A 242 8.39 -12.25 -9.61
N SER A 243 8.42 -11.94 -8.30
CA SER A 243 9.49 -11.12 -7.71
C SER A 243 10.87 -11.78 -7.84
N VAL A 244 10.97 -13.09 -7.61
CA VAL A 244 12.22 -13.86 -7.80
C VAL A 244 12.65 -13.86 -9.27
N GLN A 245 11.72 -14.06 -10.20
CA GLN A 245 12.01 -14.00 -11.64
C GLN A 245 12.56 -12.62 -12.05
N LEU A 246 11.89 -11.55 -11.65
CA LEU A 246 12.33 -10.18 -11.94
C LEU A 246 13.68 -9.86 -11.31
N ALA A 247 13.91 -10.25 -10.05
CA ALA A 247 15.18 -10.04 -9.38
C ALA A 247 16.35 -10.75 -10.10
N ASN A 248 16.14 -11.95 -10.63
CA ASN A 248 17.15 -12.68 -11.41
C ASN A 248 17.45 -11.96 -12.73
N ILE A 249 16.42 -11.52 -13.46
CA ILE A 249 16.59 -10.79 -14.73
C ILE A 249 17.31 -9.46 -14.52
N ILE A 250 16.96 -8.73 -13.44
CA ILE A 250 17.62 -7.47 -13.07
C ILE A 250 19.11 -7.71 -12.78
N LYS A 251 19.44 -8.79 -12.04
CA LYS A 251 20.83 -9.18 -11.75
C LYS A 251 21.60 -9.58 -13.00
N GLU A 252 21.02 -10.39 -13.89
CA GLU A 252 21.65 -10.84 -15.15
C GLU A 252 21.96 -9.65 -16.07
N LYS A 253 21.06 -8.69 -16.15
CA LYS A 253 21.23 -7.47 -16.95
C LYS A 253 22.12 -6.42 -16.28
N LYS A 254 22.67 -6.69 -15.07
CA LYS A 254 23.50 -5.77 -14.26
C LYS A 254 22.84 -4.39 -14.10
N LEU A 255 21.53 -4.36 -13.96
CA LEU A 255 20.80 -3.11 -13.70
C LEU A 255 21.07 -2.65 -12.26
N PRO A 256 21.27 -1.35 -12.00
CA PRO A 256 21.66 -0.80 -10.71
C PRO A 256 20.58 -0.95 -9.60
#